data_336b405ddc39051e89404dab6fd35f44
#
_entry.id   336b405ddc39051e89404dab6fd35f44
#
_cell.length_a   1.000
_cell.length_b   1.000
_cell.length_c   1.000
_cell.angle_alpha   90.00
_cell.angle_beta   90.00
_cell.angle_gamma   90.00
#
_symmetry.space_group_name_H-M   'P 1'
#
loop_
_entity.id
_entity.type
_entity.pdbx_description
1 polymer ?
#
loop_
_entity_poly.entity_id
_entity_poly.type
_entity_poly.pdbx_seq_one_letter_code
_entity_poly.pdbx_strand_id
1 'polypeptide(L)'
;MSQKDRTVSELVQDSVNTNSSPSDLKITDVRVAVVCSNYDYPIIRIDTNQDVYGIGEVRDAGHKENALQFKSILLGQNPCNVDMIFRAIKRYGNWGREGGGVSGIEIALWDIIGKVYDVPCYQFLGGKYRDRIRIYADTPAPEELTPEGYAERVLSRKKMGMTFIKFDLGMHVLRGYAKDGVVGMPTRYQYGLGRRWVARGTAVGTQLTEKGIARFVEIVSAVREAVGWDMPLAIDHFGPLTVKDGIRLGRALEPYSLAWMEDIIPWWDVEGNLQVTRAINVPTLNGEDIYLWDGWREMIEKRAIDIIHPDLLTAGGMAETKRIADYAERYGLPTALHFAGSPIAFMANLHCAAAIPSFIALENHALDLPFWRDLVTGLPEPLIEEGYVRVPEKPGLGVDLDYEGIKANLRFPGLFESTDEWNTPKLGFWQPSRRWDK
;
A
#
# COMPACT_ATOMS: atom_id res chain seq x y z
N MET A 1 -7.35 44.93 9.12
CA MET A 1 -7.36 44.18 7.85
C MET A 1 -8.77 43.82 7.49
N SER A 2 -9.24 44.13 6.29
CA SER A 2 -10.57 43.73 5.86
C SER A 2 -10.61 42.22 5.63
N GLN A 3 -11.75 41.60 5.70
CA GLN A 3 -11.93 40.17 5.44
C GLN A 3 -11.42 39.76 4.04
N LYS A 4 -11.26 40.71 3.11
CA LYS A 4 -10.75 40.56 1.75
C LYS A 4 -9.23 40.33 1.66
N ASP A 5 -8.48 40.74 2.69
CA ASP A 5 -7.01 40.71 2.68
C ASP A 5 -6.43 39.46 3.39
N ARG A 6 -7.30 38.58 3.89
CA ARG A 6 -6.89 37.39 4.64
C ARG A 6 -6.61 36.24 3.70
N THR A 7 -5.51 35.52 3.97
CA THR A 7 -5.22 34.27 3.28
C THR A 7 -6.25 33.20 3.60
N VAL A 8 -6.37 32.19 2.75
CA VAL A 8 -7.28 31.06 3.00
C VAL A 8 -6.90 30.32 4.28
N SER A 9 -5.60 30.23 4.60
CA SER A 9 -5.11 29.64 5.85
C SER A 9 -5.64 30.40 7.09
N GLU A 10 -5.62 31.72 7.05
CA GLU A 10 -6.14 32.55 8.16
C GLU A 10 -7.67 32.42 8.27
N LEU A 11 -8.39 32.34 7.15
CA LEU A 11 -9.84 32.09 7.15
C LEU A 11 -10.18 30.70 7.68
N VAL A 12 -9.41 29.67 7.30
CA VAL A 12 -9.55 28.31 7.80
C VAL A 12 -9.28 28.23 9.30
N GLN A 13 -8.21 28.88 9.78
CA GLN A 13 -7.88 28.92 11.23
C GLN A 13 -9.02 29.46 12.08
N ASP A 14 -9.72 30.49 11.60
CA ASP A 14 -10.82 31.11 12.36
C ASP A 14 -12.12 30.33 12.27
N SER A 15 -12.28 29.50 11.23
CA SER A 15 -13.51 28.76 10.97
C SER A 15 -13.47 27.32 11.49
N VAL A 16 -12.33 26.86 12.01
CA VAL A 16 -12.15 25.49 12.47
C VAL A 16 -12.81 25.27 13.81
N ASN A 17 -13.61 24.20 13.88
CA ASN A 17 -14.12 23.70 15.15
C ASN A 17 -13.02 22.95 15.92
N THR A 18 -12.46 23.60 16.94
CA THR A 18 -11.40 23.06 17.78
C THR A 18 -11.89 22.55 19.15
N ASN A 19 -13.18 22.19 19.24
CA ASN A 19 -13.78 21.75 20.51
C ASN A 19 -13.36 20.34 20.96
N SER A 20 -12.46 19.67 20.26
CA SER A 20 -11.89 18.41 20.73
C SER A 20 -10.91 18.67 21.87
N SER A 21 -11.38 18.52 23.09
CA SER A 21 -10.54 18.36 24.26
C SER A 21 -9.94 16.93 24.24
N PRO A 22 -8.68 16.72 24.60
CA PRO A 22 -7.95 17.50 25.57
C PRO A 22 -6.96 18.51 25.01
N SER A 23 -6.85 18.71 23.73
CA SER A 23 -5.79 19.58 23.24
C SER A 23 -6.27 20.68 22.30
N ASP A 24 -5.87 21.92 22.55
CA ASP A 24 -5.98 23.04 21.61
C ASP A 24 -4.91 22.93 20.49
N LEU A 25 -4.64 21.69 20.05
CA LEU A 25 -3.72 21.44 18.97
C LEU A 25 -4.27 22.00 17.66
N LYS A 26 -3.37 22.63 16.91
CA LYS A 26 -3.65 23.09 15.53
C LYS A 26 -2.51 22.67 14.63
N ILE A 27 -2.84 22.17 13.47
CA ILE A 27 -1.85 21.91 12.42
C ILE A 27 -1.28 23.26 11.96
N THR A 28 0.02 23.40 11.99
CA THR A 28 0.75 24.63 11.60
C THR A 28 1.47 24.49 10.28
N ASP A 29 1.88 23.27 9.90
CA ASP A 29 2.53 23.02 8.61
C ASP A 29 2.33 21.57 8.16
N VAL A 30 2.45 21.35 6.83
CA VAL A 30 2.56 20.04 6.21
C VAL A 30 3.78 20.06 5.28
N ARG A 31 4.73 19.20 5.55
CA ARG A 31 6.01 19.13 4.85
C ARG A 31 6.23 17.72 4.28
N VAL A 32 6.97 17.63 3.20
CA VAL A 32 7.27 16.35 2.57
C VAL A 32 8.73 16.29 2.17
N ALA A 33 9.39 15.19 2.52
CA ALA A 33 10.69 14.80 1.99
C ALA A 33 10.52 13.55 1.12
N VAL A 34 11.15 13.52 -0.05
CA VAL A 34 11.06 12.36 -0.96
C VAL A 34 12.34 11.55 -0.88
N VAL A 35 12.24 10.32 -0.40
CA VAL A 35 13.36 9.37 -0.32
C VAL A 35 13.37 8.51 -1.57
N CYS A 36 14.57 8.31 -2.14
CA CYS A 36 14.79 7.43 -3.28
C CYS A 36 15.15 6.01 -2.79
N SER A 37 14.32 5.04 -3.13
CA SER A 37 14.55 3.63 -2.83
C SER A 37 14.35 2.76 -4.10
N ASN A 38 13.83 1.53 -3.96
CA ASN A 38 13.29 0.76 -5.07
C ASN A 38 12.10 1.50 -5.72
N TYR A 39 11.38 2.29 -4.91
CA TYR A 39 10.40 3.29 -5.32
C TYR A 39 10.75 4.64 -4.68
N ASP A 40 10.10 5.72 -5.08
CA ASP A 40 10.16 6.98 -4.36
C ASP A 40 9.14 6.93 -3.20
N TYR A 41 9.59 7.29 -1.98
CA TYR A 41 8.75 7.39 -0.80
C TYR A 41 8.60 8.85 -0.38
N PRO A 42 7.47 9.51 -0.68
CA PRO A 42 7.21 10.85 -0.17
C PRO A 42 6.75 10.77 1.29
N ILE A 43 7.68 11.03 2.22
CA ILE A 43 7.44 11.00 3.66
C ILE A 43 6.80 12.32 4.07
N ILE A 44 5.65 12.25 4.73
CA ILE A 44 4.88 13.38 5.24
C ILE A 44 5.26 13.64 6.70
N ARG A 45 5.43 14.92 7.02
CA ARG A 45 5.48 15.43 8.39
C ARG A 45 4.40 16.49 8.57
N ILE A 46 3.55 16.33 9.58
CA ILE A 46 2.52 17.30 9.96
C ILE A 46 2.93 17.93 11.29
N ASP A 47 3.25 19.22 11.26
CA ASP A 47 3.63 19.99 12.45
C ASP A 47 2.40 20.56 13.16
N THR A 48 2.50 20.75 14.47
CA THR A 48 1.45 21.38 15.28
C THR A 48 1.97 22.62 16.01
N ASN A 49 1.07 23.37 16.64
CA ASN A 49 1.39 24.52 17.49
C ASN A 49 1.96 24.13 18.87
N GLN A 50 2.13 22.85 19.14
CA GLN A 50 2.78 22.30 20.33
C GLN A 50 3.87 21.34 19.84
N ASP A 51 4.90 21.07 20.58
CA ASP A 51 6.10 20.31 20.15
C ASP A 51 5.82 18.83 19.75
N VAL A 52 4.63 18.56 19.20
CA VAL A 52 4.20 17.24 18.69
C VAL A 52 4.01 17.34 17.19
N TYR A 53 4.56 16.40 16.46
CA TYR A 53 4.32 16.22 15.03
C TYR A 53 4.00 14.76 14.71
N GLY A 54 3.30 14.55 13.60
CA GLY A 54 3.01 13.23 13.07
C GLY A 54 3.71 12.95 11.77
N ILE A 55 3.92 11.67 11.53
CA ILE A 55 4.58 11.16 10.34
C ILE A 55 3.66 10.21 9.57
N GLY A 56 3.73 10.30 8.26
CA GLY A 56 3.00 9.44 7.33
C GLY A 56 3.75 9.34 6.02
N GLU A 57 3.13 8.72 5.02
CA GLU A 57 3.77 8.50 3.74
C GLU A 57 2.73 8.46 2.62
N VAL A 58 3.06 9.04 1.47
CA VAL A 58 2.29 8.85 0.25
C VAL A 58 2.64 7.49 -0.35
N ARG A 59 1.66 6.82 -0.96
CA ARG A 59 1.84 5.55 -1.66
C ARG A 59 3.11 5.55 -2.52
N ASP A 60 3.83 4.46 -2.54
CA ASP A 60 5.04 4.26 -3.35
C ASP A 60 4.82 4.68 -4.82
N ALA A 61 5.85 5.25 -5.42
CA ALA A 61 5.80 5.90 -6.73
C ALA A 61 4.79 7.06 -6.87
N GLY A 62 4.19 7.51 -5.76
CA GLY A 62 3.38 8.73 -5.70
C GLY A 62 4.26 9.98 -5.65
N HIS A 63 3.60 11.13 -5.70
CA HIS A 63 4.26 12.43 -5.70
C HIS A 63 3.96 13.19 -4.40
N LYS A 64 4.90 14.04 -3.97
CA LYS A 64 4.70 14.89 -2.78
C LYS A 64 3.44 15.78 -2.88
N GLU A 65 3.09 16.17 -4.09
CA GLU A 65 1.92 16.99 -4.39
C GLU A 65 0.61 16.27 -4.04
N ASN A 66 0.57 14.93 -4.03
CA ASN A 66 -0.60 14.17 -3.60
C ASN A 66 -0.99 14.49 -2.14
N ALA A 67 -0.02 14.81 -1.28
CA ALA A 67 -0.27 15.25 0.09
C ALA A 67 -0.37 16.79 0.19
N LEU A 68 0.56 17.54 -0.42
CA LEU A 68 0.66 18.99 -0.28
C LEU A 68 -0.58 19.74 -0.79
N GLN A 69 -1.29 19.20 -1.79
CA GLN A 69 -2.53 19.79 -2.29
C GLN A 69 -3.60 19.99 -1.20
N PHE A 70 -3.52 19.24 -0.10
CA PHE A 70 -4.46 19.34 1.03
C PHE A 70 -3.99 20.30 2.13
N LYS A 71 -2.75 20.81 2.07
CA LYS A 71 -2.17 21.65 3.13
C LYS A 71 -3.09 22.80 3.52
N SER A 72 -3.62 23.54 2.56
CA SER A 72 -4.51 24.69 2.84
C SER A 72 -5.84 24.32 3.55
N ILE A 73 -6.26 23.06 3.47
CA ILE A 73 -7.43 22.53 4.19
C ILE A 73 -7.05 22.12 5.61
N LEU A 74 -5.83 21.63 5.77
CA LEU A 74 -5.33 21.09 7.04
C LEU A 74 -4.89 22.17 8.02
N LEU A 75 -4.32 23.28 7.53
CA LEU A 75 -3.83 24.38 8.37
C LEU A 75 -4.90 24.90 9.31
N GLY A 76 -4.55 25.01 10.58
CA GLY A 76 -5.44 25.47 11.66
C GLY A 76 -6.43 24.42 12.17
N GLN A 77 -6.59 23.26 11.49
CA GLN A 77 -7.43 22.17 11.97
C GLN A 77 -6.84 21.55 13.24
N ASN A 78 -7.70 21.03 14.11
CA ASN A 78 -7.26 20.19 15.21
C ASN A 78 -6.99 18.77 14.71
N PRO A 79 -5.74 18.24 14.78
CA PRO A 79 -5.41 16.92 14.26
C PRO A 79 -6.14 15.78 14.97
N CYS A 80 -6.68 16.01 16.17
CA CYS A 80 -7.47 15.00 16.90
C CYS A 80 -8.84 14.73 16.25
N ASN A 81 -9.30 15.58 15.33
CA ASN A 81 -10.54 15.38 14.57
C ASN A 81 -10.28 14.57 13.28
N VAL A 82 -9.63 13.42 13.37
CA VAL A 82 -9.17 12.62 12.19
C VAL A 82 -10.30 12.35 11.22
N ASP A 83 -11.44 11.82 11.66
CA ASP A 83 -12.54 11.44 10.76
C ASP A 83 -13.14 12.67 10.04
N MET A 84 -13.20 13.82 10.73
CA MET A 84 -13.66 15.08 10.11
C MET A 84 -12.68 15.53 9.01
N ILE A 85 -11.38 15.55 9.29
CA ILE A 85 -10.35 15.93 8.32
C ILE A 85 -10.35 14.93 7.15
N PHE A 86 -10.34 13.63 7.45
CA PHE A 86 -10.39 12.57 6.44
C PHE A 86 -11.59 12.77 5.49
N ARG A 87 -12.80 13.01 6.01
CA ARG A 87 -13.99 13.25 5.20
C ARG A 87 -13.90 14.52 4.36
N ALA A 88 -13.19 15.55 4.83
CA ALA A 88 -13.00 16.78 4.08
C ALA A 88 -12.10 16.56 2.85
N ILE A 89 -11.08 15.69 2.94
CA ILE A 89 -10.07 15.50 1.89
C ILE A 89 -10.30 14.26 1.01
N LYS A 90 -10.91 13.17 1.53
CA LYS A 90 -10.95 11.86 0.87
C LYS A 90 -11.53 11.89 -0.54
N ARG A 91 -12.53 12.72 -0.81
CA ARG A 91 -13.18 12.83 -2.13
C ARG A 91 -12.27 13.43 -3.21
N TYR A 92 -11.15 14.04 -2.81
CA TYR A 92 -10.20 14.67 -3.72
C TYR A 92 -8.94 13.81 -3.92
N GLY A 93 -8.87 12.64 -3.31
CA GLY A 93 -7.78 11.69 -3.45
C GLY A 93 -7.79 10.96 -4.81
N ASN A 94 -8.75 11.28 -5.67
CA ASN A 94 -8.93 10.65 -6.97
C ASN A 94 -9.18 9.15 -6.90
N TRP A 95 -8.38 8.35 -7.62
CA TRP A 95 -8.63 6.94 -7.85
C TRP A 95 -7.35 6.12 -7.71
N GLY A 96 -7.46 4.95 -7.11
CA GLY A 96 -6.33 4.03 -6.94
C GLY A 96 -5.19 4.68 -6.13
N ARG A 97 -3.97 4.51 -6.59
CA ARG A 97 -2.74 4.99 -5.93
C ARG A 97 -2.69 6.50 -5.69
N GLU A 98 -3.42 7.30 -6.47
CA GLU A 98 -3.47 8.76 -6.26
C GLU A 98 -4.09 9.13 -4.91
N GLY A 99 -4.89 8.25 -4.32
CA GLY A 99 -5.41 8.38 -2.96
C GLY A 99 -4.36 8.37 -1.85
N GLY A 100 -3.13 7.99 -2.16
CA GLY A 100 -2.04 7.85 -1.20
C GLY A 100 -1.71 9.10 -0.39
N GLY A 101 -1.95 10.29 -0.94
CA GLY A 101 -1.80 11.53 -0.19
C GLY A 101 -2.80 11.66 0.95
N VAL A 102 -4.06 11.26 0.74
CA VAL A 102 -5.11 11.21 1.77
C VAL A 102 -4.77 10.17 2.83
N SER A 103 -4.37 8.97 2.39
CA SER A 103 -4.00 7.87 3.28
C SER A 103 -2.83 8.22 4.18
N GLY A 104 -1.77 8.81 3.60
CA GLY A 104 -0.59 9.21 4.36
C GLY A 104 -0.85 10.34 5.37
N ILE A 105 -1.74 11.28 5.03
CA ILE A 105 -2.19 12.32 5.99
C ILE A 105 -2.97 11.67 7.15
N GLU A 106 -3.86 10.74 6.86
CA GLU A 106 -4.64 10.04 7.89
C GLU A 106 -3.74 9.28 8.87
N ILE A 107 -2.71 8.59 8.36
CA ILE A 107 -1.69 7.91 9.17
C ILE A 107 -0.96 8.91 10.07
N ALA A 108 -0.51 10.04 9.51
CA ALA A 108 0.20 11.07 10.28
C ALA A 108 -0.68 11.68 11.39
N LEU A 109 -1.97 11.83 11.18
CA LEU A 109 -2.92 12.29 12.20
C LEU A 109 -3.06 11.26 13.33
N TRP A 110 -3.14 9.96 13.03
CA TRP A 110 -3.15 8.92 14.06
C TRP A 110 -1.85 8.87 14.86
N ASP A 111 -0.71 9.12 14.22
CA ASP A 111 0.57 9.21 14.90
C ASP A 111 0.59 10.38 15.90
N ILE A 112 0.08 11.57 15.51
CA ILE A 112 -0.09 12.71 16.43
C ILE A 112 -0.94 12.29 17.64
N ILE A 113 -2.11 11.71 17.40
CA ILE A 113 -3.05 11.34 18.47
C ILE A 113 -2.41 10.32 19.41
N GLY A 114 -1.75 9.30 18.85
CA GLY A 114 -1.06 8.30 19.65
C GLY A 114 -0.01 8.93 20.58
N LYS A 115 0.78 9.88 20.06
CA LYS A 115 1.76 10.64 20.85
C LYS A 115 1.10 11.54 21.90
N VAL A 116 0.00 12.22 21.55
CA VAL A 116 -0.72 13.13 22.47
C VAL A 116 -1.37 12.38 23.63
N TYR A 117 -1.95 11.21 23.36
CA TYR A 117 -2.60 10.38 24.39
C TYR A 117 -1.66 9.38 25.05
N ASP A 118 -0.39 9.34 24.64
CA ASP A 118 0.64 8.41 25.14
C ASP A 118 0.25 6.94 24.98
N VAL A 119 -0.32 6.58 23.81
CA VAL A 119 -0.73 5.20 23.47
C VAL A 119 -0.34 4.82 22.05
N PRO A 120 -0.13 3.51 21.77
CA PRO A 120 0.08 3.01 20.42
C PRO A 120 -1.15 3.20 19.52
N CYS A 121 -0.97 3.43 18.22
CA CYS A 121 -2.08 3.65 17.28
C CYS A 121 -3.13 2.54 17.25
N TYR A 122 -2.76 1.28 17.45
CA TYR A 122 -3.74 0.17 17.44
C TYR A 122 -4.83 0.32 18.50
N GLN A 123 -4.61 1.07 19.59
CA GLN A 123 -5.62 1.31 20.64
C GLN A 123 -6.85 2.04 20.07
N PHE A 124 -6.66 2.95 19.12
CA PHE A 124 -7.76 3.67 18.46
C PHE A 124 -8.50 2.82 17.40
N LEU A 125 -7.93 1.67 17.02
CA LEU A 125 -8.52 0.72 16.09
C LEU A 125 -9.28 -0.42 16.79
N GLY A 126 -9.46 -0.33 18.12
CA GLY A 126 -10.16 -1.33 18.92
C GLY A 126 -9.25 -2.24 19.73
N GLY A 127 -7.96 -1.95 19.79
CA GLY A 127 -6.96 -2.78 20.48
C GLY A 127 -6.42 -3.91 19.61
N LYS A 128 -5.55 -4.75 20.18
CA LYS A 128 -4.86 -5.81 19.43
C LYS A 128 -5.44 -7.19 19.68
N TYR A 129 -5.53 -7.99 18.63
CA TYR A 129 -5.87 -9.41 18.66
C TYR A 129 -4.64 -10.31 18.79
N ARG A 130 -3.43 -9.78 18.50
CA ARG A 130 -2.17 -10.52 18.49
C ARG A 130 -0.98 -9.65 18.86
N ASP A 131 0.06 -10.27 19.42
CA ASP A 131 1.29 -9.58 19.83
C ASP A 131 2.41 -9.66 18.79
N ARG A 132 2.24 -10.51 17.78
CA ARG A 132 3.20 -10.70 16.68
C ARG A 132 2.45 -10.74 15.35
N ILE A 133 2.99 -10.06 14.35
CA ILE A 133 2.44 -9.99 12.99
C ILE A 133 3.25 -10.91 12.10
N ARG A 134 2.59 -11.87 11.46
CA ARG A 134 3.22 -12.72 10.46
C ARG A 134 3.55 -11.90 9.23
N ILE A 135 4.80 -12.07 8.74
CA ILE A 135 5.30 -11.39 7.55
C ILE A 135 5.44 -12.40 6.42
N TYR A 136 5.04 -12.02 5.22
CA TYR A 136 5.47 -12.74 4.02
C TYR A 136 6.49 -11.91 3.23
N ALA A 137 7.49 -12.62 2.68
CA ALA A 137 8.53 -12.00 1.87
C ALA A 137 8.01 -11.76 0.47
N ASP A 138 7.94 -10.51 0.03
CA ASP A 138 7.90 -10.21 -1.39
C ASP A 138 9.25 -10.52 -2.01
N THR A 139 9.23 -11.22 -3.15
CA THR A 139 10.44 -11.75 -3.77
C THR A 139 10.44 -11.43 -5.25
N PRO A 140 11.16 -10.35 -5.65
CA PRO A 140 11.30 -9.99 -7.05
C PRO A 140 11.87 -11.13 -7.89
N ALA A 141 11.47 -11.18 -9.17
CA ALA A 141 11.97 -12.15 -10.12
C ALA A 141 13.51 -12.16 -10.17
N PRO A 142 14.15 -13.33 -10.32
CA PRO A 142 15.60 -13.43 -10.46
C PRO A 142 16.08 -12.82 -11.79
N GLU A 143 17.38 -12.57 -11.91
CA GLU A 143 17.97 -12.12 -13.18
C GLU A 143 17.80 -13.18 -14.28
N GLU A 144 18.05 -14.45 -13.93
CA GLU A 144 17.82 -15.60 -14.79
C GLU A 144 16.40 -16.13 -14.60
N LEU A 145 15.54 -15.91 -15.59
CA LEU A 145 14.14 -16.32 -15.57
C LEU A 145 13.97 -17.81 -15.87
N THR A 146 14.75 -18.66 -15.16
CA THR A 146 14.72 -20.12 -15.26
C THR A 146 14.06 -20.74 -14.03
N PRO A 147 13.55 -21.98 -14.10
CA PRO A 147 13.04 -22.68 -12.92
C PRO A 147 14.03 -22.74 -11.77
N GLU A 148 15.31 -23.00 -12.08
CA GLU A 148 16.40 -23.06 -11.11
C GLU A 148 16.68 -21.70 -10.49
N GLY A 149 16.73 -20.62 -11.30
CA GLY A 149 16.93 -19.25 -10.80
C GLY A 149 15.80 -18.82 -9.86
N TYR A 150 14.55 -19.13 -10.18
CA TYR A 150 13.41 -18.88 -9.29
C TYR A 150 13.49 -19.71 -8.01
N ALA A 151 13.82 -21.01 -8.12
CA ALA A 151 13.97 -21.89 -6.96
C ALA A 151 15.05 -21.38 -6.00
N GLU A 152 16.21 -20.98 -6.51
CA GLU A 152 17.31 -20.42 -5.72
C GLU A 152 16.90 -19.11 -5.04
N ARG A 153 16.27 -18.20 -5.80
CA ARG A 153 15.82 -16.90 -5.29
C ARG A 153 14.83 -17.05 -4.15
N VAL A 154 13.81 -17.91 -4.32
CA VAL A 154 12.79 -18.14 -3.29
C VAL A 154 13.37 -18.90 -2.08
N LEU A 155 14.26 -19.88 -2.33
CA LEU A 155 14.97 -20.59 -1.26
C LEU A 155 15.82 -19.65 -0.40
N SER A 156 16.37 -18.57 -0.97
CA SER A 156 17.11 -17.57 -0.21
C SER A 156 16.26 -16.92 0.87
N ARG A 157 14.96 -16.66 0.62
CA ARG A 157 14.02 -16.12 1.61
C ARG A 157 13.78 -17.09 2.77
N LYS A 158 13.64 -18.39 2.46
CA LYS A 158 13.54 -19.42 3.51
C LYS A 158 14.77 -19.45 4.38
N LYS A 159 15.98 -19.33 3.78
CA LYS A 159 17.25 -19.26 4.52
C LYS A 159 17.38 -18.02 5.41
N MET A 160 16.69 -16.91 5.07
CA MET A 160 16.60 -15.72 5.91
C MET A 160 15.61 -15.89 7.09
N GLY A 161 15.00 -17.06 7.26
CA GLY A 161 14.02 -17.32 8.33
C GLY A 161 12.60 -16.93 8.00
N MET A 162 12.28 -16.62 6.74
CA MET A 162 10.91 -16.33 6.34
C MET A 162 10.07 -17.61 6.34
N THR A 163 8.84 -17.50 6.87
CA THR A 163 7.90 -18.63 7.03
C THR A 163 6.73 -18.56 6.06
N PHE A 164 6.68 -17.56 5.20
CA PHE A 164 5.73 -17.37 4.13
C PHE A 164 6.39 -16.54 3.01
N ILE A 165 6.25 -16.94 1.76
CA ILE A 165 6.95 -16.31 0.64
C ILE A 165 5.97 -16.07 -0.50
N LYS A 166 5.96 -14.82 -1.02
CA LYS A 166 5.34 -14.43 -2.29
C LYS A 166 6.47 -14.19 -3.30
N PHE A 167 6.28 -14.50 -4.56
CA PHE A 167 7.26 -14.21 -5.60
C PHE A 167 6.61 -13.74 -6.90
N ASP A 168 7.33 -12.85 -7.59
CA ASP A 168 6.90 -12.27 -8.87
C ASP A 168 6.97 -13.32 -9.97
N LEU A 169 5.81 -13.70 -10.51
CA LEU A 169 5.73 -14.62 -11.62
C LEU A 169 4.67 -14.16 -12.62
N GLY A 170 5.08 -13.42 -13.62
CA GLY A 170 4.17 -12.84 -14.61
C GLY A 170 4.58 -13.12 -16.04
N MET A 171 3.93 -12.45 -16.98
CA MET A 171 4.14 -12.60 -18.44
C MET A 171 5.60 -12.36 -18.88
N HIS A 172 6.42 -11.73 -18.03
CA HIS A 172 7.84 -11.50 -18.31
C HIS A 172 8.64 -12.80 -18.49
N VAL A 173 8.23 -13.90 -17.84
CA VAL A 173 8.89 -15.22 -17.98
C VAL A 173 8.71 -15.85 -19.37
N LEU A 174 7.73 -15.35 -20.13
CA LEU A 174 7.46 -15.80 -21.50
C LEU A 174 8.24 -15.04 -22.57
N ARG A 175 9.04 -14.02 -22.22
CA ARG A 175 9.74 -13.16 -23.20
C ARG A 175 10.63 -13.94 -24.15
N GLY A 176 11.39 -14.90 -23.67
CA GLY A 176 12.21 -15.79 -24.48
C GLY A 176 11.42 -16.90 -25.22
N TYR A 177 10.18 -17.15 -24.77
CA TYR A 177 9.24 -18.13 -25.29
C TYR A 177 8.14 -17.48 -26.15
N ALA A 178 8.26 -16.19 -26.44
CA ALA A 178 7.18 -15.36 -26.98
C ALA A 178 6.51 -15.93 -28.22
N LYS A 179 7.27 -16.55 -29.11
CA LYS A 179 6.69 -17.16 -30.33
C LYS A 179 5.73 -18.32 -30.05
N ASP A 180 5.92 -19.01 -28.93
CA ASP A 180 5.23 -20.25 -28.62
C ASP A 180 4.44 -20.22 -27.31
N GLY A 181 4.72 -19.27 -26.42
CA GLY A 181 4.10 -19.14 -25.10
C GLY A 181 2.80 -18.34 -25.11
N VAL A 182 2.62 -17.45 -26.08
CA VAL A 182 1.44 -16.60 -26.22
C VAL A 182 1.02 -16.47 -27.69
N VAL A 183 -0.29 -16.29 -27.91
CA VAL A 183 -0.87 -15.84 -29.17
C VAL A 183 -1.16 -14.35 -29.06
N GLY A 184 -0.86 -13.58 -30.09
CA GLY A 184 -1.15 -12.15 -30.07
C GLY A 184 -0.27 -11.39 -29.09
N MET A 185 1.02 -11.37 -29.37
CA MET A 185 1.98 -10.60 -28.53
C MET A 185 1.50 -9.18 -28.29
N PRO A 186 1.55 -8.72 -27.03
CA PRO A 186 1.39 -7.31 -26.73
C PRO A 186 2.35 -6.50 -27.59
N THR A 187 1.86 -5.46 -28.23
CA THR A 187 2.68 -4.59 -29.06
C THR A 187 3.83 -4.00 -28.24
N ARG A 188 4.88 -3.53 -28.93
CA ARG A 188 6.01 -2.84 -28.27
C ARG A 188 5.57 -1.70 -27.35
N TYR A 189 4.40 -1.12 -27.60
CA TYR A 189 3.75 -0.13 -26.75
C TYR A 189 3.27 -0.66 -25.39
N GLN A 190 2.83 -1.90 -25.33
CA GLN A 190 2.38 -2.52 -24.06
C GLN A 190 3.55 -2.86 -23.13
N TYR A 191 4.79 -2.96 -23.67
CA TYR A 191 6.00 -3.20 -22.89
C TYR A 191 6.99 -2.02 -22.88
N GLY A 192 6.74 -0.93 -23.63
CA GLY A 192 7.76 0.03 -24.00
C GLY A 192 7.76 1.36 -23.26
N LEU A 193 6.70 1.71 -22.57
CA LEU A 193 6.57 3.00 -21.86
C LEU A 193 6.78 2.90 -20.35
N GLY A 194 7.85 2.22 -19.94
CA GLY A 194 8.11 1.99 -18.53
C GLY A 194 7.82 0.54 -18.15
N ARG A 195 8.81 -0.09 -17.64
CA ARG A 195 9.00 -1.54 -17.53
C ARG A 195 7.92 -2.33 -16.78
N ARG A 196 6.93 -1.70 -16.16
CA ARG A 196 5.97 -2.35 -15.26
C ARG A 196 4.50 -1.98 -15.46
N TRP A 197 4.17 -0.82 -16.03
CA TRP A 197 2.87 -0.19 -15.85
C TRP A 197 1.85 -0.37 -16.97
N VAL A 198 2.28 -0.67 -18.17
CA VAL A 198 1.37 -0.72 -19.35
C VAL A 198 0.59 -2.02 -19.46
N ALA A 199 0.98 -3.05 -18.74
CA ALA A 199 0.40 -4.38 -18.86
C ALA A 199 -0.73 -4.67 -17.87
N ARG A 200 -0.85 -3.93 -16.77
CA ARG A 200 -1.94 -4.13 -15.81
C ARG A 200 -3.26 -3.65 -16.42
N GLY A 201 -4.09 -4.57 -16.86
CA GLY A 201 -5.47 -4.29 -17.24
C GLY A 201 -5.84 -4.37 -18.70
N THR A 202 -4.94 -4.75 -19.61
CA THR A 202 -5.27 -4.94 -21.01
C THR A 202 -4.86 -6.32 -21.53
N ALA A 203 -5.60 -7.33 -21.12
CA ALA A 203 -5.47 -8.68 -21.67
C ALA A 203 -6.01 -8.82 -23.11
N VAL A 204 -6.55 -7.74 -23.67
CA VAL A 204 -7.15 -7.76 -25.00
C VAL A 204 -6.09 -8.05 -26.06
N GLY A 205 -6.25 -9.16 -26.78
CA GLY A 205 -5.36 -9.58 -27.85
C GLY A 205 -4.17 -10.47 -27.42
N THR A 206 -4.09 -10.87 -26.15
CA THR A 206 -3.08 -11.83 -25.67
C THR A 206 -3.75 -13.08 -25.10
N GLN A 207 -3.32 -14.25 -25.52
CA GLN A 207 -3.80 -15.54 -24.99
C GLN A 207 -2.60 -16.43 -24.70
N LEU A 208 -2.66 -17.15 -23.56
CA LEU A 208 -1.67 -18.17 -23.22
C LEU A 208 -1.83 -19.40 -24.11
N THR A 209 -0.71 -19.91 -24.63
CA THR A 209 -0.67 -21.26 -25.21
C THR A 209 -0.46 -22.30 -24.11
N GLU A 210 -0.65 -23.60 -24.42
CA GLU A 210 -0.31 -24.68 -23.50
C GLU A 210 1.19 -24.66 -23.13
N LYS A 211 2.07 -24.26 -24.06
CA LYS A 211 3.50 -24.10 -23.81
C LYS A 211 3.76 -22.96 -22.83
N GLY A 212 3.02 -21.84 -22.94
CA GLY A 212 3.10 -20.74 -21.98
C GLY A 212 2.66 -21.15 -20.58
N ILE A 213 1.55 -21.87 -20.46
CA ILE A 213 1.09 -22.42 -19.17
C ILE A 213 2.10 -23.40 -18.59
N ALA A 214 2.64 -24.33 -19.43
CA ALA A 214 3.66 -25.28 -19.00
C ALA A 214 4.91 -24.56 -18.41
N ARG A 215 5.30 -23.40 -18.98
CA ARG A 215 6.42 -22.61 -18.46
C ARG A 215 6.17 -22.08 -17.04
N PHE A 216 4.97 -21.59 -16.74
CA PHE A 216 4.59 -21.20 -15.38
C PHE A 216 4.63 -22.41 -14.44
N VAL A 217 4.10 -23.53 -14.87
CA VAL A 217 4.09 -24.80 -14.11
C VAL A 217 5.50 -25.28 -13.79
N GLU A 218 6.43 -25.28 -14.75
CA GLU A 218 7.83 -25.64 -14.55
C GLU A 218 8.49 -24.81 -13.43
N ILE A 219 8.28 -23.49 -13.47
CA ILE A 219 8.86 -22.59 -12.45
C ILE A 219 8.25 -22.86 -11.08
N VAL A 220 6.93 -22.96 -10.98
CA VAL A 220 6.25 -23.19 -9.69
C VAL A 220 6.61 -24.55 -9.11
N SER A 221 6.75 -25.60 -9.96
CA SER A 221 7.21 -26.92 -9.54
C SER A 221 8.61 -26.86 -8.93
N ALA A 222 9.55 -26.22 -9.62
CA ALA A 222 10.92 -26.09 -9.14
C ALA A 222 11.01 -25.31 -7.81
N VAL A 223 10.24 -24.24 -7.68
CA VAL A 223 10.16 -23.48 -6.42
C VAL A 223 9.58 -24.34 -5.31
N ARG A 224 8.48 -25.05 -5.57
CA ARG A 224 7.81 -25.91 -4.57
C ARG A 224 8.72 -27.04 -4.11
N GLU A 225 9.46 -27.68 -5.01
CA GLU A 225 10.44 -28.70 -4.68
C GLU A 225 11.59 -28.15 -3.80
N ALA A 226 12.08 -26.94 -4.12
CA ALA A 226 13.18 -26.32 -3.39
C ALA A 226 12.81 -25.91 -1.95
N VAL A 227 11.63 -25.35 -1.73
CA VAL A 227 11.23 -24.85 -0.40
C VAL A 227 10.42 -25.85 0.42
N GLY A 228 9.93 -26.91 -0.17
CA GLY A 228 9.12 -27.95 0.49
C GLY A 228 7.64 -27.57 0.59
N TRP A 229 6.81 -28.53 1.01
CA TRP A 229 5.34 -28.43 1.02
C TRP A 229 4.78 -27.70 2.24
N ASP A 230 5.55 -27.55 3.31
CA ASP A 230 5.16 -26.84 4.52
C ASP A 230 5.27 -25.31 4.39
N MET A 231 5.91 -24.82 3.32
CA MET A 231 6.07 -23.40 3.06
C MET A 231 4.85 -22.86 2.33
N PRO A 232 4.04 -21.95 2.92
CA PRO A 232 3.05 -21.20 2.18
C PRO A 232 3.73 -20.39 1.07
N LEU A 233 3.27 -20.57 -0.17
CA LEU A 233 3.75 -19.86 -1.34
C LEU A 233 2.60 -19.08 -1.98
N ALA A 234 2.85 -17.84 -2.34
CA ALA A 234 1.95 -17.01 -3.12
C ALA A 234 2.63 -16.50 -4.38
N ILE A 235 1.85 -16.12 -5.36
CA ILE A 235 2.36 -15.65 -6.65
C ILE A 235 1.65 -14.36 -7.04
N ASP A 236 2.40 -13.42 -7.62
CA ASP A 236 1.95 -12.13 -8.08
C ASP A 236 2.39 -11.81 -9.50
N HIS A 237 1.86 -10.72 -10.04
CA HIS A 237 2.22 -10.11 -11.34
C HIS A 237 1.85 -10.90 -12.59
N PHE A 238 0.79 -11.71 -12.56
CA PHE A 238 0.35 -12.46 -13.75
C PHE A 238 -0.11 -11.58 -14.89
N GLY A 239 -0.82 -10.48 -14.60
CA GLY A 239 -1.46 -9.63 -15.60
C GLY A 239 -0.69 -9.52 -16.91
N PRO A 240 -1.26 -9.15 -17.99
CA PRO A 240 -2.64 -9.00 -18.36
C PRO A 240 -3.26 -10.32 -18.84
N LEU A 241 -3.89 -11.07 -17.96
CA LEU A 241 -4.58 -12.30 -18.34
C LEU A 241 -6.05 -12.03 -18.70
N THR A 242 -6.57 -12.82 -19.64
CA THR A 242 -8.02 -12.92 -19.84
C THR A 242 -8.62 -13.81 -18.75
N VAL A 243 -9.93 -13.69 -18.49
CA VAL A 243 -10.63 -14.60 -17.57
C VAL A 243 -10.38 -16.08 -17.93
N LYS A 244 -10.40 -16.41 -19.22
CA LYS A 244 -10.16 -17.78 -19.68
C LYS A 244 -8.75 -18.27 -19.40
N ASP A 245 -7.74 -17.40 -19.61
CA ASP A 245 -6.35 -17.77 -19.35
C ASP A 245 -6.06 -17.80 -17.84
N GLY A 246 -6.66 -16.92 -17.05
CA GLY A 246 -6.59 -16.98 -15.59
C GLY A 246 -7.13 -18.30 -15.04
N ILE A 247 -8.29 -18.78 -15.57
CA ILE A 247 -8.86 -20.06 -15.18
C ILE A 247 -7.97 -21.24 -15.62
N ARG A 248 -7.45 -21.22 -16.84
CA ARG A 248 -6.58 -22.31 -17.33
C ARG A 248 -5.29 -22.39 -16.53
N LEU A 249 -4.66 -21.26 -16.29
CA LEU A 249 -3.43 -21.18 -15.49
C LEU A 249 -3.70 -21.58 -14.03
N GLY A 250 -4.75 -21.04 -13.41
CA GLY A 250 -5.10 -21.38 -12.03
C GLY A 250 -5.31 -22.88 -11.84
N ARG A 251 -6.03 -23.54 -12.75
CA ARG A 251 -6.22 -25.01 -12.73
C ARG A 251 -4.92 -25.78 -12.91
N ALA A 252 -4.02 -25.29 -13.76
CA ALA A 252 -2.71 -25.93 -13.95
C ALA A 252 -1.83 -25.82 -12.71
N LEU A 253 -2.04 -24.80 -11.87
CA LEU A 253 -1.27 -24.53 -10.64
C LEU A 253 -1.90 -25.15 -9.38
N GLU A 254 -3.13 -25.66 -9.43
CA GLU A 254 -3.80 -26.32 -8.28
C GLU A 254 -2.94 -27.39 -7.58
N PRO A 255 -2.20 -28.27 -8.31
CA PRO A 255 -1.37 -29.30 -7.68
C PRO A 255 -0.27 -28.78 -6.74
N TYR A 256 0.07 -27.50 -6.81
CA TYR A 256 1.19 -26.93 -6.07
C TYR A 256 0.82 -26.26 -4.72
N SER A 257 -0.44 -26.35 -4.30
CA SER A 257 -0.95 -25.85 -3.00
C SER A 257 -0.50 -24.41 -2.72
N LEU A 258 -0.78 -23.49 -3.64
CA LEU A 258 -0.49 -22.08 -3.44
C LEU A 258 -1.41 -21.48 -2.40
N ALA A 259 -0.87 -20.56 -1.58
CA ALA A 259 -1.65 -19.79 -0.60
C ALA A 259 -2.61 -18.83 -1.30
N TRP A 260 -2.17 -18.21 -2.41
CA TRP A 260 -3.01 -17.42 -3.31
C TRP A 260 -2.33 -17.14 -4.65
N MET A 261 -3.14 -16.75 -5.62
CA MET A 261 -2.74 -16.09 -6.85
C MET A 261 -3.26 -14.65 -6.81
N GLU A 262 -2.36 -13.68 -6.98
CA GLU A 262 -2.63 -12.26 -6.85
C GLU A 262 -2.80 -11.59 -8.20
N ASP A 263 -3.71 -10.63 -8.29
CA ASP A 263 -3.94 -9.74 -9.43
C ASP A 263 -4.09 -10.46 -10.79
N ILE A 264 -4.77 -11.61 -10.81
CA ILE A 264 -4.98 -12.40 -12.02
C ILE A 264 -5.80 -11.60 -13.04
N ILE A 265 -6.84 -10.91 -12.56
CA ILE A 265 -7.76 -10.05 -13.31
C ILE A 265 -7.71 -8.65 -12.67
N PRO A 266 -7.78 -7.58 -13.46
CA PRO A 266 -7.83 -6.24 -12.90
C PRO A 266 -8.94 -6.07 -11.86
N TRP A 267 -8.65 -5.37 -10.75
CA TRP A 267 -9.58 -5.22 -9.64
C TRP A 267 -10.93 -4.58 -10.02
N TRP A 268 -10.96 -3.72 -11.03
CA TRP A 268 -12.20 -3.08 -11.50
C TRP A 268 -13.11 -4.01 -12.32
N ASP A 269 -12.61 -5.14 -12.80
CA ASP A 269 -13.43 -6.20 -13.41
C ASP A 269 -13.88 -7.19 -12.34
N VAL A 270 -14.82 -6.76 -11.51
CA VAL A 270 -15.35 -7.57 -10.40
C VAL A 270 -15.97 -8.88 -10.91
N GLU A 271 -16.67 -8.82 -12.05
CA GLU A 271 -17.30 -10.02 -12.63
C GLU A 271 -16.25 -11.00 -13.18
N GLY A 272 -15.18 -10.50 -13.79
CA GLY A 272 -14.04 -11.30 -14.23
C GLY A 272 -13.35 -12.00 -13.06
N ASN A 273 -13.09 -11.28 -11.96
CA ASN A 273 -12.55 -11.84 -10.73
C ASN A 273 -13.46 -12.95 -10.18
N LEU A 274 -14.77 -12.70 -10.09
CA LEU A 274 -15.76 -13.69 -9.63
C LEU A 274 -15.75 -14.97 -10.45
N GLN A 275 -15.65 -14.86 -11.79
CA GLN A 275 -15.58 -16.01 -12.68
C GLN A 275 -14.32 -16.84 -12.45
N VAL A 276 -13.16 -16.20 -12.26
CA VAL A 276 -11.90 -16.89 -11.97
C VAL A 276 -11.99 -17.58 -10.61
N THR A 277 -12.34 -16.85 -9.56
CA THR A 277 -12.43 -17.36 -8.18
C THR A 277 -13.33 -18.61 -8.08
N ARG A 278 -14.47 -18.60 -8.77
CA ARG A 278 -15.38 -19.76 -8.77
C ARG A 278 -14.91 -20.95 -9.59
N ALA A 279 -13.95 -20.75 -10.48
CA ALA A 279 -13.54 -21.78 -11.45
C ALA A 279 -12.26 -22.51 -11.08
N ILE A 280 -11.51 -22.03 -10.09
CA ILE A 280 -10.24 -22.61 -9.62
C ILE A 280 -10.28 -22.87 -8.10
N ASN A 281 -9.43 -23.78 -7.63
CA ASN A 281 -9.31 -24.12 -6.20
C ASN A 281 -8.13 -23.40 -5.53
N VAL A 282 -7.25 -22.72 -6.28
CA VAL A 282 -6.23 -21.84 -5.69
C VAL A 282 -6.93 -20.58 -5.21
N PRO A 283 -6.74 -20.17 -3.95
CA PRO A 283 -7.32 -18.92 -3.46
C PRO A 283 -6.88 -17.72 -4.30
N THR A 284 -7.81 -16.82 -4.58
CA THR A 284 -7.58 -15.58 -5.31
C THR A 284 -7.47 -14.39 -4.38
N LEU A 285 -6.59 -13.45 -4.70
CA LEU A 285 -6.33 -12.26 -3.91
C LEU A 285 -6.21 -11.06 -4.84
N ASN A 286 -6.72 -9.90 -4.42
CA ASN A 286 -6.65 -8.66 -5.19
C ASN A 286 -6.90 -7.45 -4.28
N GLY A 287 -6.44 -6.25 -4.68
CA GLY A 287 -6.91 -5.02 -4.07
C GLY A 287 -5.90 -3.98 -3.67
N GLU A 288 -4.61 -4.14 -3.93
CA GLU A 288 -3.56 -3.16 -3.56
C GLU A 288 -3.84 -1.74 -4.09
N ASP A 289 -4.56 -1.64 -5.20
CA ASP A 289 -4.87 -0.38 -5.88
C ASP A 289 -6.32 0.11 -5.63
N ILE A 290 -7.08 -0.50 -4.72
CA ILE A 290 -8.47 -0.11 -4.45
C ILE A 290 -8.52 0.99 -3.39
N TYR A 291 -9.04 2.16 -3.79
CA TYR A 291 -9.19 3.32 -2.94
C TYR A 291 -10.56 3.36 -2.28
N LEU A 292 -10.59 3.57 -0.96
CA LEU A 292 -11.75 3.70 -0.07
C LEU A 292 -12.71 2.50 -0.08
N TRP A 293 -13.53 2.44 0.95
CA TRP A 293 -14.56 1.41 1.14
C TRP A 293 -15.50 1.26 -0.06
N ASP A 294 -15.86 2.36 -0.71
CA ASP A 294 -16.78 2.33 -1.87
C ASP A 294 -16.23 1.49 -3.03
N GLY A 295 -14.91 1.49 -3.23
CA GLY A 295 -14.25 0.65 -4.24
C GLY A 295 -14.25 -0.84 -3.88
N TRP A 296 -14.26 -1.16 -2.60
CA TRP A 296 -14.23 -2.54 -2.09
C TRP A 296 -15.59 -3.21 -2.05
N ARG A 297 -16.67 -2.43 -1.89
CA ARG A 297 -17.99 -2.94 -1.57
C ARG A 297 -18.44 -4.07 -2.48
N GLU A 298 -18.44 -3.85 -3.79
CA GLU A 298 -18.94 -4.83 -4.75
C GLU A 298 -18.07 -6.10 -4.76
N MET A 299 -16.75 -5.95 -4.68
CA MET A 299 -15.79 -7.07 -4.62
C MET A 299 -16.08 -7.98 -3.41
N ILE A 300 -16.32 -7.38 -2.26
CA ILE A 300 -16.61 -8.09 -1.00
C ILE A 300 -18.01 -8.73 -1.03
N GLU A 301 -19.05 -7.98 -1.38
CA GLU A 301 -20.45 -8.45 -1.37
C GLU A 301 -20.67 -9.61 -2.31
N LYS A 302 -20.02 -9.61 -3.47
CA LYS A 302 -20.07 -10.69 -4.45
C LYS A 302 -19.14 -11.86 -4.12
N ARG A 303 -18.24 -11.69 -3.14
CA ARG A 303 -17.13 -12.64 -2.89
C ARG A 303 -16.38 -12.92 -4.20
N ALA A 304 -15.98 -11.85 -4.87
CA ALA A 304 -15.33 -11.93 -6.16
C ALA A 304 -13.85 -12.36 -6.06
N ILE A 305 -13.33 -12.41 -4.84
CA ILE A 305 -12.01 -12.92 -4.45
C ILE A 305 -12.14 -13.70 -3.14
N ASP A 306 -11.14 -14.50 -2.79
CA ASP A 306 -11.12 -15.27 -1.54
C ASP A 306 -10.47 -14.51 -0.39
N ILE A 307 -9.53 -13.61 -0.69
CA ILE A 307 -8.75 -12.85 0.29
C ILE A 307 -8.69 -11.39 -0.16
N ILE A 308 -9.05 -10.44 0.70
CA ILE A 308 -8.85 -9.01 0.39
C ILE A 308 -7.40 -8.61 0.66
N HIS A 309 -6.88 -7.70 -0.18
CA HIS A 309 -5.48 -7.28 -0.14
C HIS A 309 -5.30 -5.75 -0.16
N PRO A 310 -5.86 -5.03 0.83
CA PRO A 310 -5.70 -3.59 0.87
C PRO A 310 -4.26 -3.19 1.19
N ASP A 311 -3.80 -2.11 0.54
CA ASP A 311 -2.64 -1.35 0.95
C ASP A 311 -3.10 -0.13 1.75
N LEU A 312 -2.56 0.09 2.95
CA LEU A 312 -2.97 1.22 3.79
C LEU A 312 -2.76 2.56 3.11
N LEU A 313 -1.67 2.68 2.33
CA LEU A 313 -1.34 3.91 1.61
C LEU A 313 -2.25 4.16 0.40
N THR A 314 -2.98 3.14 -0.06
CA THR A 314 -4.00 3.28 -1.11
C THR A 314 -5.40 3.36 -0.52
N ALA A 315 -5.74 2.45 0.39
CA ALA A 315 -7.11 2.20 0.83
C ALA A 315 -7.76 3.34 1.64
N GLY A 316 -7.00 4.32 2.10
CA GLY A 316 -7.50 5.45 2.88
C GLY A 316 -6.91 5.56 4.28
N GLY A 317 -5.78 4.90 4.55
CA GLY A 317 -5.10 4.90 5.84
C GLY A 317 -5.57 3.79 6.78
N MET A 318 -5.24 3.92 8.06
CA MET A 318 -5.42 2.85 9.05
C MET A 318 -6.88 2.56 9.40
N ALA A 319 -7.66 3.60 9.67
CA ALA A 319 -9.06 3.43 10.09
C ALA A 319 -9.95 2.95 8.95
N GLU A 320 -9.73 3.44 7.72
CA GLU A 320 -10.52 3.00 6.57
C GLU A 320 -10.17 1.54 6.20
N THR A 321 -8.88 1.16 6.23
CA THR A 321 -8.46 -0.23 6.02
C THR A 321 -9.08 -1.17 7.06
N LYS A 322 -9.10 -0.75 8.34
CA LYS A 322 -9.76 -1.53 9.40
C LYS A 322 -11.26 -1.70 9.12
N ARG A 323 -11.97 -0.65 8.68
CA ARG A 323 -13.40 -0.73 8.31
C ARG A 323 -13.63 -1.67 7.13
N ILE A 324 -12.77 -1.65 6.13
CA ILE A 324 -12.81 -2.56 4.97
C ILE A 324 -12.64 -4.01 5.44
N ALA A 325 -11.65 -4.27 6.29
CA ALA A 325 -11.38 -5.61 6.83
C ALA A 325 -12.53 -6.15 7.70
N ASP A 326 -13.11 -5.31 8.57
CA ASP A 326 -14.27 -5.68 9.41
C ASP A 326 -15.50 -5.97 8.55
N TYR A 327 -15.65 -5.26 7.43
CA TYR A 327 -16.74 -5.53 6.50
C TYR A 327 -16.53 -6.84 5.75
N ALA A 328 -15.31 -7.10 5.27
CA ALA A 328 -14.95 -8.32 4.57
C ALA A 328 -15.12 -9.58 5.45
N GLU A 329 -14.78 -9.48 6.73
CA GLU A 329 -14.98 -10.57 7.70
C GLU A 329 -16.44 -11.04 7.78
N ARG A 330 -17.41 -10.12 7.69
CA ARG A 330 -18.85 -10.48 7.69
C ARG A 330 -19.26 -11.32 6.48
N TYR A 331 -18.49 -11.25 5.41
CA TYR A 331 -18.66 -12.08 4.21
C TYR A 331 -17.76 -13.31 4.20
N GLY A 332 -16.99 -13.53 5.29
CA GLY A 332 -16.07 -14.65 5.43
C GLY A 332 -14.79 -14.50 4.64
N LEU A 333 -14.42 -13.26 4.27
CA LEU A 333 -13.19 -12.97 3.55
C LEU A 333 -12.11 -12.53 4.54
N PRO A 334 -10.99 -13.25 4.65
CA PRO A 334 -9.85 -12.83 5.44
C PRO A 334 -9.05 -11.73 4.73
N THR A 335 -8.14 -11.11 5.50
CA THR A 335 -7.32 -9.98 5.07
C THR A 335 -5.84 -10.36 5.09
N ALA A 336 -5.16 -10.21 3.96
CA ALA A 336 -3.71 -10.04 3.87
C ALA A 336 -3.45 -8.58 3.53
N LEU A 337 -2.37 -7.98 4.06
CA LEU A 337 -2.05 -6.58 3.78
C LEU A 337 -0.90 -6.50 2.78
N HIS A 338 -1.14 -5.75 1.71
CA HIS A 338 -0.10 -5.31 0.79
C HIS A 338 0.77 -4.25 1.45
N PHE A 339 2.07 -4.27 1.15
CA PHE A 339 2.98 -3.24 1.61
C PHE A 339 4.19 -3.08 0.67
N ALA A 340 4.31 -1.87 0.11
CA ALA A 340 5.49 -1.40 -0.59
C ALA A 340 5.74 0.06 -0.18
N GLY A 341 6.57 0.30 0.83
CA GLY A 341 6.80 1.63 1.39
C GLY A 341 8.00 1.70 2.34
N SER A 342 8.12 2.83 3.03
CA SER A 342 9.13 3.08 4.05
C SER A 342 8.82 2.39 5.39
N PRO A 343 9.76 2.41 6.36
CA PRO A 343 9.48 1.93 7.72
C PRO A 343 8.28 2.60 8.37
N ILE A 344 7.93 3.83 8.02
CA ILE A 344 6.79 4.57 8.58
C ILE A 344 5.48 3.86 8.21
N ALA A 345 5.29 3.59 6.92
CA ALA A 345 4.13 2.85 6.45
C ALA A 345 4.11 1.41 6.96
N PHE A 346 5.28 0.77 7.11
CA PHE A 346 5.39 -0.57 7.71
C PHE A 346 4.86 -0.60 9.14
N MET A 347 5.27 0.38 9.97
CA MET A 347 4.79 0.48 11.34
C MET A 347 3.29 0.74 11.41
N ALA A 348 2.74 1.60 10.54
CA ALA A 348 1.30 1.79 10.43
C ALA A 348 0.56 0.48 10.10
N ASN A 349 1.11 -0.32 9.16
CA ASN A 349 0.59 -1.64 8.83
C ASN A 349 0.62 -2.61 10.02
N LEU A 350 1.68 -2.61 10.85
CA LEU A 350 1.75 -3.45 12.04
C LEU A 350 0.62 -3.12 13.03
N HIS A 351 0.34 -1.83 13.27
CA HIS A 351 -0.78 -1.41 14.13
C HIS A 351 -2.13 -1.85 13.57
N CYS A 352 -2.35 -1.67 12.27
CA CYS A 352 -3.59 -2.07 11.61
C CYS A 352 -3.76 -3.59 11.63
N ALA A 353 -2.72 -4.35 11.27
CA ALA A 353 -2.70 -5.81 11.30
C ALA A 353 -2.95 -6.39 12.72
N ALA A 354 -2.44 -5.70 13.75
CA ALA A 354 -2.71 -6.09 15.12
C ALA A 354 -4.20 -6.01 15.47
N ALA A 355 -4.91 -5.01 14.92
CA ALA A 355 -6.32 -4.73 15.21
C ALA A 355 -7.33 -5.49 14.32
N ILE A 356 -6.89 -6.11 13.20
CA ILE A 356 -7.77 -6.87 12.31
C ILE A 356 -7.91 -8.31 12.81
N PRO A 357 -9.13 -8.80 13.18
CA PRO A 357 -9.31 -10.16 13.69
C PRO A 357 -9.00 -11.24 12.63
N SER A 358 -9.51 -11.08 11.41
CA SER A 358 -9.38 -12.04 10.28
C SER A 358 -8.09 -11.87 9.46
N PHE A 359 -6.99 -11.42 10.08
CA PHE A 359 -5.71 -11.16 9.45
C PHE A 359 -4.90 -12.44 9.18
N ILE A 360 -4.29 -12.55 7.98
CA ILE A 360 -3.43 -13.66 7.57
C ILE A 360 -1.96 -13.29 7.70
N ALA A 361 -1.49 -12.30 6.93
CA ALA A 361 -0.09 -11.88 6.88
C ALA A 361 0.07 -10.48 6.28
N LEU A 362 1.20 -9.83 6.58
CA LEU A 362 1.62 -8.54 6.06
C LEU A 362 2.83 -8.73 5.13
N GLU A 363 2.82 -8.05 4.01
CA GLU A 363 3.92 -7.99 3.07
C GLU A 363 5.18 -7.32 3.63
N ASN A 364 6.34 -7.77 3.16
CA ASN A 364 7.59 -7.03 3.29
C ASN A 364 8.42 -7.15 2.01
N HIS A 365 8.57 -6.04 1.30
CA HIS A 365 9.37 -5.92 0.08
C HIS A 365 10.79 -5.39 0.34
N ALA A 366 11.10 -5.01 1.59
CA ALA A 366 12.33 -4.27 1.92
C ALA A 366 13.50 -5.15 2.33
N LEU A 367 13.39 -6.48 2.24
CA LEU A 367 14.40 -7.43 2.69
C LEU A 367 15.76 -7.27 1.99
N ASP A 368 15.77 -6.69 0.78
CA ASP A 368 16.98 -6.45 -0.01
C ASP A 368 17.44 -4.97 0.03
N LEU A 369 16.84 -4.12 0.90
CA LEU A 369 17.11 -2.69 0.97
C LEU A 369 17.90 -2.35 2.25
N PRO A 370 19.23 -2.28 2.21
CA PRO A 370 20.05 -2.15 3.42
C PRO A 370 19.84 -0.85 4.19
N PHE A 371 19.58 0.27 3.49
CA PHE A 371 19.37 1.60 4.11
C PHE A 371 17.93 1.85 4.57
N TRP A 372 17.00 0.95 4.25
CA TRP A 372 15.57 1.13 4.56
C TRP A 372 15.33 1.39 6.05
N ARG A 373 16.07 0.69 6.92
CA ARG A 373 15.98 0.83 8.37
C ARG A 373 16.51 2.15 8.89
N ASP A 374 17.43 2.77 8.16
CA ASP A 374 18.09 4.02 8.54
C ASP A 374 17.18 5.25 8.35
N LEU A 375 15.98 5.09 7.81
CA LEU A 375 15.02 6.18 7.60
C LEU A 375 14.29 6.58 8.89
N VAL A 376 14.30 5.72 9.91
CA VAL A 376 13.62 5.97 11.19
C VAL A 376 14.46 5.43 12.36
N THR A 377 14.21 5.99 13.54
CA THR A 377 14.68 5.45 14.82
C THR A 377 13.56 4.68 15.52
N GLY A 378 13.91 3.73 16.38
CA GLY A 378 12.96 3.03 17.23
C GLY A 378 12.36 1.73 16.70
N LEU A 379 12.81 1.25 15.54
CA LEU A 379 12.42 -0.08 15.03
C LEU A 379 12.76 -1.20 16.02
N PRO A 380 11.97 -2.29 16.07
CA PRO A 380 12.30 -3.49 16.83
C PRO A 380 13.66 -4.10 16.40
N GLU A 381 14.39 -4.67 17.35
CA GLU A 381 15.62 -5.41 17.12
C GLU A 381 15.54 -6.82 17.72
N PRO A 382 15.61 -7.91 16.96
CA PRO A 382 15.60 -7.92 15.49
C PRO A 382 14.23 -7.46 14.94
N LEU A 383 14.20 -6.90 13.71
CA LEU A 383 12.95 -6.47 13.09
C LEU A 383 12.04 -7.66 12.80
N ILE A 384 12.59 -8.71 12.17
CA ILE A 384 11.86 -9.94 11.85
C ILE A 384 12.53 -11.10 12.59
N GLU A 385 11.74 -11.85 13.37
CA GLU A 385 12.16 -13.03 14.10
C GLU A 385 11.24 -14.20 13.73
N GLU A 386 11.81 -15.26 13.13
CA GLU A 386 11.06 -16.44 12.68
C GLU A 386 9.86 -16.11 11.77
N GLY A 387 10.00 -15.12 10.89
CA GLY A 387 8.95 -14.66 10.00
C GLY A 387 7.87 -13.78 10.64
N TYR A 388 8.12 -13.27 11.85
CA TYR A 388 7.18 -12.40 12.57
C TYR A 388 7.85 -11.10 13.03
N VAL A 389 7.03 -10.05 13.19
CA VAL A 389 7.41 -8.78 13.81
C VAL A 389 6.55 -8.57 15.06
N ARG A 390 7.16 -8.09 16.14
CA ARG A 390 6.43 -7.72 17.36
C ARG A 390 5.58 -6.47 17.13
N VAL A 391 4.36 -6.47 17.63
CA VAL A 391 3.50 -5.28 17.59
C VAL A 391 4.15 -4.16 18.40
N PRO A 392 4.27 -2.92 17.84
CA PRO A 392 4.85 -1.80 18.57
C PRO A 392 3.99 -1.40 19.79
N GLU A 393 4.66 -1.07 20.90
CA GLU A 393 4.01 -0.66 22.16
C GLU A 393 4.25 0.81 22.53
N LYS A 394 5.14 1.50 21.78
CA LYS A 394 5.41 2.92 22.01
C LYS A 394 4.27 3.79 21.47
N PRO A 395 4.09 5.02 22.00
CA PRO A 395 3.09 5.96 21.52
C PRO A 395 3.18 6.26 20.01
N GLY A 396 2.05 6.54 19.41
CA GLY A 396 1.94 6.80 17.99
C GLY A 396 2.26 5.55 17.16
N LEU A 397 3.02 5.72 16.10
CA LEU A 397 3.54 4.62 15.27
C LEU A 397 4.71 3.87 15.95
N GLY A 398 5.26 4.41 17.05
CA GLY A 398 6.34 3.80 17.81
C GLY A 398 7.74 4.04 17.24
N VAL A 399 7.86 4.83 16.19
CA VAL A 399 9.11 5.25 15.54
C VAL A 399 9.14 6.75 15.34
N ASP A 400 10.33 7.29 15.05
CA ASP A 400 10.51 8.70 14.70
C ASP A 400 11.49 8.82 13.52
N LEU A 401 11.51 10.01 12.87
CA LEU A 401 12.36 10.28 11.72
C LEU A 401 13.85 10.23 12.09
N ASP A 402 14.63 9.51 11.28
CA ASP A 402 16.09 9.71 11.27
C ASP A 402 16.44 10.71 10.17
N TYR A 403 16.71 11.94 10.57
CA TYR A 403 16.97 13.03 9.63
C TYR A 403 18.24 12.83 8.81
N GLU A 404 19.29 12.22 9.38
CA GLU A 404 20.52 11.96 8.66
C GLU A 404 20.33 10.80 7.66
N GLY A 405 19.64 9.75 8.05
CA GLY A 405 19.28 8.65 7.15
C GLY A 405 18.39 9.10 5.99
N ILE A 406 17.38 9.92 6.26
CA ILE A 406 16.51 10.49 5.23
C ILE A 406 17.32 11.39 4.28
N LYS A 407 18.14 12.29 4.83
CA LYS A 407 18.97 13.24 4.07
C LYS A 407 19.96 12.54 3.14
N ALA A 408 20.55 11.43 3.60
CA ALA A 408 21.48 10.62 2.80
C ALA A 408 20.81 9.96 1.59
N ASN A 409 19.49 9.76 1.64
CA ASN A 409 18.72 9.02 0.63
C ASN A 409 17.67 9.88 -0.09
N LEU A 410 17.77 11.21 -0.04
CA LEU A 410 16.84 12.10 -0.73
C LEU A 410 16.87 11.91 -2.25
N ARG A 411 15.69 11.80 -2.85
CA ARG A 411 15.51 11.82 -4.32
C ARG A 411 15.81 13.19 -4.93
N PHE A 412 15.37 14.23 -4.23
CA PHE A 412 15.55 15.63 -4.61
C PHE A 412 16.03 16.42 -3.39
N PRO A 413 16.75 17.54 -3.55
CA PRO A 413 17.02 18.46 -2.46
C PRO A 413 15.72 18.89 -1.77
N GLY A 414 15.75 19.06 -0.44
CA GLY A 414 14.60 19.51 0.34
C GLY A 414 14.22 18.52 1.44
N LEU A 415 14.81 18.72 2.63
CA LEU A 415 14.52 17.92 3.82
C LEU A 415 13.43 18.59 4.66
N PHE A 416 12.17 18.27 4.41
CA PHE A 416 11.01 18.84 5.08
C PHE A 416 11.01 20.38 5.08
N GLU A 417 11.36 20.97 3.92
CA GLU A 417 11.35 22.42 3.75
C GLU A 417 9.93 22.98 3.84
N SER A 418 9.82 24.28 4.21
CA SER A 418 8.54 24.98 4.16
C SER A 418 7.99 24.99 2.72
N THR A 419 6.69 24.82 2.58
CA THR A 419 5.99 24.77 1.30
C THR A 419 4.88 25.84 1.27
N ASP A 420 5.27 27.11 1.51
CA ASP A 420 4.32 28.22 1.66
C ASP A 420 3.46 28.46 0.45
N GLU A 421 3.93 28.07 -0.74
CA GLU A 421 3.15 28.11 -1.98
C GLU A 421 1.91 27.21 -1.96
N TRP A 422 1.83 26.27 -1.01
CA TRP A 422 0.68 25.38 -0.78
C TRP A 422 -0.26 25.87 0.34
N ASN A 423 0.05 26.99 0.97
CA ASN A 423 -0.83 27.59 1.97
C ASN A 423 -2.14 28.11 1.37
N THR A 424 -2.22 28.25 0.04
CA THR A 424 -3.43 28.59 -0.70
C THR A 424 -3.92 27.38 -1.49
N PRO A 425 -5.24 27.21 -1.70
CA PRO A 425 -5.78 26.08 -2.44
C PRO A 425 -5.20 25.98 -3.85
N LYS A 426 -4.63 24.83 -4.18
CA LYS A 426 -4.18 24.47 -5.53
C LYS A 426 -5.21 23.60 -6.26
N LEU A 427 -6.07 22.90 -5.52
CA LEU A 427 -7.20 22.20 -6.07
C LEU A 427 -8.19 23.22 -6.66
N GLY A 428 -8.84 22.85 -7.76
CA GLY A 428 -9.83 23.67 -8.43
C GLY A 428 -11.11 23.90 -7.61
N PHE A 429 -10.97 24.26 -6.33
CA PHE A 429 -12.09 24.65 -5.51
C PHE A 429 -12.76 25.89 -6.10
N TRP A 430 -14.07 25.80 -6.26
CA TRP A 430 -14.85 26.94 -6.68
C TRP A 430 -14.76 28.04 -5.62
N GLN A 431 -14.16 29.17 -5.98
CA GLN A 431 -14.03 30.37 -5.14
C GLN A 431 -14.66 31.55 -5.88
N PRO A 432 -15.95 31.79 -5.74
CA PRO A 432 -16.65 32.82 -6.50
C PRO A 432 -16.04 34.20 -6.30
N SER A 433 -15.64 34.53 -5.06
CA SER A 433 -15.12 35.84 -4.69
C SER A 433 -13.73 36.22 -5.23
N ARG A 434 -12.95 35.29 -5.77
CA ARG A 434 -11.58 35.56 -6.20
C ARG A 434 -11.33 35.48 -7.72
N ARG A 435 -12.23 34.86 -8.48
CA ARG A 435 -12.08 34.73 -9.94
C ARG A 435 -12.75 35.84 -10.74
N TRP A 436 -13.69 36.54 -10.17
CA TRP A 436 -14.56 37.49 -10.89
C TRP A 436 -14.31 38.95 -10.54
N ASP A 437 -13.46 39.21 -9.51
CA ASP A 437 -13.08 40.55 -9.08
C ASP A 437 -11.74 41.02 -9.67
N LYS A 438 -11.30 40.45 -10.80
CA LYS A 438 -10.11 40.91 -11.54
C LYS A 438 -10.50 41.49 -12.89
#